data_f98b70b7a4d703cee3050bf703dd4535
#
_entry.id   f98b70b7a4d703cee3050bf703dd4535
#
_cell.length_a   1.000
_cell.length_b   1.000
_cell.length_c   1.000
_cell.angle_alpha   90.00
_cell.angle_beta   90.00
_cell.angle_gamma   90.00
#
_symmetry.space_group_name_H-M   'P 1'
#
loop_
_entity.id
_entity.type
_entity.pdbx_description
1 polymer ?
#
loop_
_entity_poly.entity_id
_entity_poly.type
_entity_poly.pdbx_seq_one_letter_code
_entity_poly.pdbx_strand_id
1 'polypeptide(L)'
;MRQLNNHHRQNLLERRRRFSRDGATLVESALILPFFLLLVFSTMEFARMSMMRNLTQDAAYYAARTAMVPGATVEEAEAEATRILSMLGTASAEVFVNESTSGILNDDSEVIEVRVVVPLDANAILFPQFTRGMTFESTARMRTERYDGFYEALED
;
A
#
# COMPACT_ATOMS: atom_id res chain seq x y z
N MET A 1 -75.68 3.72 -1.14
CA MET A 1 -74.75 3.45 0.01
C MET A 1 -73.80 2.27 -0.22
N ARG A 2 -74.03 1.23 -1.03
CA ARG A 2 -73.10 0.11 -1.27
C ARG A 2 -71.84 0.48 -2.10
N GLN A 3 -71.90 1.43 -2.97
CA GLN A 3 -70.80 1.82 -3.86
C GLN A 3 -69.63 2.49 -3.10
N LEU A 4 -69.89 3.35 -2.16
CA LEU A 4 -68.91 4.07 -1.34
C LEU A 4 -68.06 3.12 -0.48
N ASN A 5 -68.60 2.01 -0.06
CA ASN A 5 -67.90 1.05 0.81
C ASN A 5 -66.89 0.21 -0.01
N ASN A 6 -67.13 -0.01 -1.30
CA ASN A 6 -66.21 -0.75 -2.20
C ASN A 6 -64.96 0.06 -2.54
N HIS A 7 -65.06 1.35 -2.80
CA HIS A 7 -63.92 2.22 -3.07
C HIS A 7 -62.99 2.33 -1.85
N HIS A 8 -63.58 2.42 -0.66
CA HIS A 8 -62.78 2.51 0.57
C HIS A 8 -62.01 1.19 0.84
N ARG A 9 -62.63 0.05 0.62
CA ARG A 9 -61.96 -1.27 0.72
C ARG A 9 -60.86 -1.47 -0.32
N GLN A 10 -61.06 -1.04 -1.54
CA GLN A 10 -60.05 -1.14 -2.60
C GLN A 10 -58.82 -0.28 -2.27
N ASN A 11 -59.00 0.93 -1.79
CA ASN A 11 -57.90 1.81 -1.38
C ASN A 11 -57.10 1.24 -0.20
N LEU A 12 -57.74 0.57 0.75
CA LEU A 12 -57.04 -0.08 1.87
C LEU A 12 -56.26 -1.33 1.41
N LEU A 13 -56.74 -2.06 0.46
CA LEU A 13 -56.05 -3.25 -0.11
C LEU A 13 -54.85 -2.84 -0.97
N GLU A 14 -54.95 -1.75 -1.74
CA GLU A 14 -53.85 -1.20 -2.51
C GLU A 14 -52.76 -0.62 -1.58
N ARG A 15 -53.11 0.09 -0.51
CA ARG A 15 -52.18 0.58 0.50
C ARG A 15 -51.41 -0.57 1.17
N ARG A 16 -52.10 -1.67 1.54
CA ARG A 16 -51.45 -2.85 2.12
C ARG A 16 -50.49 -3.53 1.14
N ARG A 17 -50.85 -3.60 -0.16
CA ARG A 17 -49.97 -4.17 -1.19
C ARG A 17 -48.71 -3.33 -1.42
N ARG A 18 -48.82 -2.01 -1.38
CA ARG A 18 -47.63 -1.13 -1.46
C ARG A 18 -46.70 -1.31 -0.27
N PHE A 19 -47.19 -1.28 0.95
CA PHE A 19 -46.39 -1.53 2.16
C PHE A 19 -45.70 -2.88 2.19
N SER A 20 -46.34 -3.93 1.64
CA SER A 20 -45.73 -5.26 1.56
C SER A 20 -44.59 -5.32 0.53
N ARG A 21 -44.70 -4.59 -0.58
CA ARG A 21 -43.65 -4.52 -1.62
C ARG A 21 -42.44 -3.70 -1.12
N ASP A 22 -42.65 -2.59 -0.46
CA ASP A 22 -41.61 -1.76 0.09
C ASP A 22 -40.81 -2.50 1.16
N GLY A 23 -41.47 -3.31 1.97
CA GLY A 23 -40.80 -4.17 2.97
C GLY A 23 -39.93 -5.26 2.35
N ALA A 24 -40.39 -5.89 1.26
CA ALA A 24 -39.60 -6.90 0.54
C ALA A 24 -38.34 -6.29 -0.09
N THR A 25 -38.47 -5.11 -0.69
CA THR A 25 -37.34 -4.39 -1.28
C THR A 25 -36.30 -3.95 -0.25
N LEU A 26 -36.77 -3.55 0.95
CA LEU A 26 -35.88 -3.23 2.06
C LEU A 26 -35.07 -4.43 2.54
N VAL A 27 -35.71 -5.60 2.66
CA VAL A 27 -35.02 -6.84 3.05
C VAL A 27 -34.00 -7.25 2.00
N GLU A 28 -34.36 -7.17 0.71
CA GLU A 28 -33.46 -7.47 -0.40
C GLU A 28 -32.24 -6.52 -0.39
N SER A 29 -32.48 -5.22 -0.23
CA SER A 29 -31.40 -4.23 -0.13
C SER A 29 -30.53 -4.46 1.10
N ALA A 30 -31.11 -4.82 2.22
CA ALA A 30 -30.37 -5.13 3.46
C ALA A 30 -29.46 -6.37 3.32
N LEU A 31 -29.83 -7.32 2.46
CA LEU A 31 -29.01 -8.48 2.15
C LEU A 31 -27.89 -8.15 1.16
N ILE A 32 -28.18 -7.33 0.14
CA ILE A 32 -27.21 -7.00 -0.92
C ILE A 32 -26.17 -6.00 -0.44
N LEU A 33 -26.57 -5.02 0.37
CA LEU A 33 -25.71 -3.91 0.80
C LEU A 33 -24.41 -4.35 1.49
N PRO A 34 -24.41 -5.33 2.43
CA PRO A 34 -23.17 -5.79 3.06
C PRO A 34 -22.18 -6.39 2.07
N PHE A 35 -22.65 -7.17 1.08
CA PHE A 35 -21.80 -7.75 0.04
C PHE A 35 -21.22 -6.66 -0.87
N PHE A 36 -22.02 -5.67 -1.22
CA PHE A 36 -21.57 -4.54 -2.02
C PHE A 36 -20.49 -3.74 -1.28
N LEU A 37 -20.71 -3.43 0.02
CA LEU A 37 -19.72 -2.72 0.83
C LEU A 37 -18.43 -3.54 0.99
N LEU A 38 -18.53 -4.86 1.20
CA LEU A 38 -17.37 -5.74 1.27
C LEU A 38 -16.56 -5.69 -0.03
N LEU A 39 -17.24 -5.71 -1.19
CA LEU A 39 -16.58 -5.59 -2.49
C LEU A 39 -15.87 -4.25 -2.64
N VAL A 40 -16.53 -3.14 -2.30
CA VAL A 40 -15.95 -1.78 -2.37
C VAL A 40 -14.71 -1.68 -1.48
N PHE A 41 -14.81 -2.13 -0.23
CA PHE A 41 -13.69 -2.08 0.71
C PHE A 41 -12.53 -3.00 0.29
N SER A 42 -12.84 -4.18 -0.25
CA SER A 42 -11.80 -5.08 -0.76
C SER A 42 -11.05 -4.49 -1.95
N THR A 43 -11.75 -3.80 -2.86
CA THR A 43 -11.09 -3.13 -4.00
C THR A 43 -10.23 -1.96 -3.54
N MET A 44 -10.66 -1.21 -2.53
CA MET A 44 -9.88 -0.12 -1.94
C MET A 44 -8.60 -0.64 -1.27
N GLU A 45 -8.69 -1.74 -0.52
CA GLU A 45 -7.54 -2.37 0.12
C GLU A 45 -6.54 -2.89 -0.93
N PHE A 46 -7.03 -3.54 -1.97
CA PHE A 46 -6.19 -4.03 -3.07
C PHE A 46 -5.47 -2.89 -3.80
N ALA A 47 -6.17 -1.77 -4.06
CA ALA A 47 -5.56 -0.59 -4.67
C ALA A 47 -4.43 -0.02 -3.78
N ARG A 48 -4.65 0.07 -2.46
CA ARG A 48 -3.63 0.49 -1.51
C ARG A 48 -2.40 -0.43 -1.50
N MET A 49 -2.62 -1.75 -1.48
CA MET A 49 -1.52 -2.72 -1.55
C MET A 49 -0.72 -2.59 -2.85
N SER A 50 -1.39 -2.36 -3.97
CA SER A 50 -0.73 -2.13 -5.26
C SER A 50 0.13 -0.87 -5.24
N MET A 51 -0.36 0.24 -4.67
CA MET A 51 0.41 1.46 -4.48
C MET A 51 1.62 1.24 -3.56
N MET A 52 1.43 0.53 -2.45
CA MET A 52 2.50 0.22 -1.50
C MET A 52 3.62 -0.58 -2.16
N ARG A 53 3.28 -1.57 -2.98
CA ARG A 53 4.25 -2.33 -3.76
C ARG A 53 5.09 -1.43 -4.67
N ASN A 54 4.45 -0.52 -5.40
CA ASN A 54 5.16 0.42 -6.27
C ASN A 54 6.07 1.35 -5.46
N LEU A 55 5.57 1.91 -4.34
CA LEU A 55 6.38 2.76 -3.47
C LEU A 55 7.56 2.02 -2.85
N THR A 56 7.43 0.72 -2.53
CA THR A 56 8.55 -0.09 -2.04
C THR A 56 9.63 -0.22 -3.11
N GLN A 57 9.26 -0.37 -4.38
CA GLN A 57 10.20 -0.41 -5.50
C GLN A 57 10.88 0.94 -5.71
N ASP A 58 10.11 2.02 -5.70
CA ASP A 58 10.63 3.38 -5.84
C ASP A 58 11.56 3.73 -4.66
N ALA A 59 11.20 3.36 -3.43
CA ALA A 59 12.02 3.57 -2.25
C ALA A 59 13.37 2.87 -2.37
N ALA A 60 13.40 1.60 -2.78
CA ALA A 60 14.64 0.87 -3.01
C ALA A 60 15.50 1.52 -4.09
N TYR A 61 14.88 1.95 -5.20
CA TYR A 61 15.59 2.60 -6.31
C TYR A 61 16.22 3.94 -5.91
N TYR A 62 15.44 4.82 -5.30
CA TYR A 62 15.94 6.15 -4.91
C TYR A 62 16.93 6.08 -3.75
N ALA A 63 16.74 5.18 -2.79
CA ALA A 63 17.72 4.93 -1.73
C ALA A 63 19.03 4.40 -2.31
N ALA A 64 19.00 3.47 -3.26
CA ALA A 64 20.20 3.00 -3.94
C ALA A 64 20.91 4.12 -4.71
N ARG A 65 20.13 5.01 -5.35
CA ARG A 65 20.69 6.19 -6.03
C ARG A 65 21.35 7.16 -5.07
N THR A 66 20.82 7.35 -3.88
CA THR A 66 21.45 8.17 -2.84
C THR A 66 22.72 7.50 -2.32
N ALA A 67 22.68 6.20 -2.08
CA ALA A 67 23.78 5.42 -1.55
C ALA A 67 24.98 5.26 -2.50
N MET A 68 24.79 5.39 -3.83
CA MET A 68 25.90 5.23 -4.80
C MET A 68 26.84 6.42 -4.85
N VAL A 69 26.47 7.56 -4.26
CA VAL A 69 27.29 8.77 -4.23
C VAL A 69 28.49 8.56 -3.29
N PRO A 70 29.70 9.00 -3.66
CA PRO A 70 30.85 8.90 -2.77
C PRO A 70 30.64 9.62 -1.43
N GLY A 71 30.94 8.94 -0.32
CA GLY A 71 30.76 9.45 1.03
C GLY A 71 29.33 9.40 1.58
N ALA A 72 28.39 8.82 0.84
CA ALA A 72 27.02 8.61 1.33
C ALA A 72 26.99 7.65 2.53
N THR A 73 26.02 7.88 3.41
CA THR A 73 25.79 7.03 4.58
C THR A 73 24.55 6.15 4.40
N VAL A 74 24.45 5.10 5.20
CA VAL A 74 23.26 4.24 5.25
C VAL A 74 22.05 5.05 5.69
N GLU A 75 22.22 5.95 6.65
CA GLU A 75 21.18 6.80 7.21
C GLU A 75 20.58 7.76 6.16
N GLU A 76 21.38 8.26 5.22
CA GLU A 76 20.91 9.10 4.11
C GLU A 76 20.05 8.28 3.14
N ALA A 77 20.46 7.07 2.82
CA ALA A 77 19.68 6.16 1.98
C ALA A 77 18.36 5.74 2.67
N GLU A 78 18.41 5.44 3.96
CA GLU A 78 17.22 5.13 4.76
C GLU A 78 16.25 6.31 4.84
N ALA A 79 16.76 7.53 5.05
CA ALA A 79 15.95 8.74 5.07
C ALA A 79 15.21 8.95 3.74
N GLU A 80 15.89 8.73 2.61
CA GLU A 80 15.26 8.85 1.30
C GLU A 80 14.20 7.77 1.06
N ALA A 81 14.48 6.51 1.43
CA ALA A 81 13.48 5.44 1.37
C ALA A 81 12.24 5.76 2.22
N THR A 82 12.47 6.21 3.45
CA THR A 82 11.40 6.59 4.40
C THR A 82 10.58 7.76 3.87
N ARG A 83 11.21 8.75 3.24
CA ARG A 83 10.54 9.89 2.62
C ARG A 83 9.53 9.42 1.56
N ILE A 84 9.92 8.47 0.71
CA ILE A 84 9.06 7.92 -0.34
C ILE A 84 7.92 7.10 0.28
N LEU A 85 8.22 6.21 1.21
CA LEU A 85 7.22 5.37 1.86
C LEU A 85 6.21 6.18 2.68
N SER A 86 6.61 7.33 3.21
CA SER A 86 5.73 8.23 3.97
C SER A 86 4.59 8.81 3.13
N MET A 87 4.68 8.84 1.80
CA MET A 87 3.62 9.31 0.91
C MET A 87 2.32 8.51 1.07
N LEU A 88 2.41 7.25 1.48
CA LEU A 88 1.25 6.40 1.77
C LEU A 88 1.04 6.17 3.26
N GLY A 89 1.83 6.83 4.12
CA GLY A 89 1.81 6.61 5.57
C GLY A 89 2.22 5.20 5.96
N THR A 90 3.21 4.64 5.26
CA THR A 90 3.73 3.29 5.51
C THR A 90 4.44 3.22 6.86
N ALA A 91 4.09 2.22 7.66
CA ALA A 91 4.68 1.98 8.97
C ALA A 91 5.61 0.76 8.95
N SER A 92 6.61 0.76 9.87
CA SER A 92 7.49 -0.37 10.14
C SER A 92 8.27 -0.90 8.92
N ALA A 93 8.65 0.00 8.00
CA ALA A 93 9.52 -0.37 6.89
C ALA A 93 10.97 -0.51 7.40
N GLU A 94 11.68 -1.50 6.87
CA GLU A 94 13.11 -1.73 7.14
C GLU A 94 13.90 -1.55 5.85
N VAL A 95 15.03 -0.87 5.95
CA VAL A 95 15.93 -0.59 4.83
C VAL A 95 17.30 -1.17 5.14
N PHE A 96 17.83 -1.95 4.22
CA PHE A 96 19.17 -2.56 4.33
C PHE A 96 20.00 -2.10 3.15
N VAL A 97 21.19 -1.60 3.43
CA VAL A 97 22.16 -1.21 2.41
C VAL A 97 23.38 -2.11 2.53
N ASN A 98 23.68 -2.90 1.51
CA ASN A 98 24.72 -3.94 1.55
C ASN A 98 24.62 -4.83 2.80
N GLU A 99 23.38 -5.23 3.17
CA GLU A 99 23.04 -5.99 4.38
C GLU A 99 23.34 -5.24 5.71
N SER A 100 23.72 -3.97 5.65
CA SER A 100 23.97 -3.11 6.82
C SER A 100 22.73 -2.29 7.15
N THR A 101 22.57 -1.95 8.43
CA THR A 101 21.46 -1.12 8.93
C THR A 101 21.93 0.25 9.41
N SER A 102 23.23 0.49 9.50
CA SER A 102 23.81 1.78 9.91
C SER A 102 25.29 1.88 9.53
N GLY A 103 25.77 3.12 9.39
CA GLY A 103 27.18 3.42 9.21
C GLY A 103 27.55 3.96 7.82
N ILE A 104 28.85 4.18 7.65
CA ILE A 104 29.43 4.66 6.38
C ILE A 104 29.54 3.47 5.42
N LEU A 105 29.11 3.67 4.20
CA LEU A 105 29.25 2.67 3.13
C LEU A 105 30.75 2.54 2.77
N ASN A 106 31.23 1.28 2.71
CA ASN A 106 32.61 1.00 2.36
C ASN A 106 32.93 1.51 0.95
N ASP A 107 34.05 2.23 0.82
CA ASP A 107 34.50 2.79 -0.44
C ASP A 107 34.89 1.73 -1.49
N ASP A 108 35.20 0.51 -1.05
CA ASP A 108 35.61 -0.61 -1.92
C ASP A 108 34.46 -1.34 -2.62
N SER A 109 33.20 -1.00 -2.32
CA SER A 109 32.06 -1.68 -2.90
C SER A 109 31.79 -1.21 -4.34
N GLU A 110 32.05 -2.06 -5.34
CA GLU A 110 31.74 -1.78 -6.74
C GLU A 110 30.23 -1.65 -7.01
N VAL A 111 29.41 -2.38 -6.23
CA VAL A 111 27.95 -2.44 -6.36
C VAL A 111 27.32 -2.17 -5.00
N ILE A 112 26.35 -1.28 -4.99
CA ILE A 112 25.49 -1.06 -3.84
C ILE A 112 24.16 -1.78 -4.08
N GLU A 113 23.75 -2.56 -3.10
CA GLU A 113 22.46 -3.22 -3.04
C GLU A 113 21.62 -2.61 -1.92
N VAL A 114 20.46 -2.08 -2.27
CA VAL A 114 19.48 -1.60 -1.29
C VAL A 114 18.25 -2.48 -1.32
N ARG A 115 17.93 -3.05 -0.18
CA ARG A 115 16.76 -3.88 0.05
C ARG A 115 15.80 -3.18 1.00
N VAL A 116 14.56 -3.00 0.57
CA VAL A 116 13.48 -2.40 1.36
C VAL A 116 12.42 -3.46 1.63
N VAL A 117 12.06 -3.61 2.90
CA VAL A 117 11.06 -4.57 3.38
C VAL A 117 9.94 -3.83 4.07
N VAL A 118 8.70 -4.04 3.62
CA VAL A 118 7.51 -3.40 4.17
C VAL A 118 6.52 -4.48 4.62
N PRO A 119 6.22 -4.60 5.92
CA PRO A 119 5.25 -5.56 6.43
C PRO A 119 3.82 -5.13 6.06
N LEU A 120 3.02 -6.08 5.53
CA LEU A 120 1.66 -5.80 5.10
C LEU A 120 0.69 -5.72 6.27
N ASP A 121 0.89 -6.50 7.30
CA ASP A 121 0.01 -6.55 8.47
C ASP A 121 0.00 -5.21 9.25
N ALA A 122 1.15 -4.53 9.35
CA ALA A 122 1.25 -3.21 9.95
C ALA A 122 0.61 -2.10 9.09
N ASN A 123 0.34 -2.38 7.81
CA ASN A 123 -0.09 -1.40 6.81
C ASN A 123 -1.47 -1.68 6.22
N ALA A 124 -2.09 -2.81 6.52
CA ALA A 124 -3.46 -3.13 6.13
C ALA A 124 -4.47 -2.34 6.96
N ILE A 125 -5.52 -1.82 6.32
CA ILE A 125 -6.55 -1.01 6.98
C ILE A 125 -7.72 -1.90 7.45
N LEU A 126 -8.19 -2.79 6.57
CA LEU A 126 -9.43 -3.53 6.82
C LEU A 126 -9.18 -4.97 7.24
N PHE A 127 -8.18 -5.61 6.67
CA PHE A 127 -7.98 -7.05 6.83
C PHE A 127 -6.55 -7.43 7.25
N PRO A 128 -5.99 -6.89 8.35
CA PRO A 128 -4.62 -7.19 8.78
C PRO A 128 -4.40 -8.67 9.11
N GLN A 129 -5.49 -9.40 9.39
CA GLN A 129 -5.41 -10.84 9.69
C GLN A 129 -5.09 -11.69 8.45
N PHE A 130 -5.52 -11.24 7.26
CA PHE A 130 -5.22 -11.95 6.00
C PHE A 130 -3.82 -11.68 5.47
N THR A 131 -3.20 -10.57 5.87
CA THR A 131 -1.87 -10.15 5.44
C THR A 131 -0.78 -10.45 6.46
N ARG A 132 -1.14 -11.14 7.56
CA ARG A 132 -0.21 -11.44 8.64
C ARG A 132 0.99 -12.25 8.12
N GLY A 133 2.19 -11.75 8.43
CA GLY A 133 3.44 -12.37 8.02
C GLY A 133 3.78 -12.21 6.53
N MET A 134 3.00 -11.43 5.78
CA MET A 134 3.33 -11.06 4.42
C MET A 134 4.11 -9.76 4.40
N THR A 135 5.11 -9.68 3.52
CA THR A 135 5.94 -8.49 3.31
C THR A 135 6.01 -8.16 1.83
N PHE A 136 6.10 -6.89 1.50
CA PHE A 136 6.64 -6.46 0.22
C PHE A 136 8.13 -6.25 0.38
N GLU A 137 8.89 -6.86 -0.50
CA GLU A 137 10.32 -6.73 -0.56
C GLU A 137 10.72 -6.26 -1.96
N SER A 138 11.61 -5.28 -2.01
CA SER A 138 12.19 -4.81 -3.25
C SER A 138 13.69 -4.57 -3.06
N THR A 139 14.46 -5.00 -4.05
CA THR A 139 15.92 -4.83 -4.05
C THR A 139 16.32 -4.05 -5.30
N ALA A 140 17.10 -3.00 -5.10
CA ALA A 140 17.75 -2.24 -6.15
C ALA A 140 19.26 -2.41 -6.06
N ARG A 141 19.90 -2.64 -7.22
CA ARG A 141 21.36 -2.75 -7.34
C ARG A 141 21.87 -1.67 -8.27
N MET A 142 22.85 -0.92 -7.82
CA MET A 142 23.49 0.14 -8.58
C MET A 142 25.01 0.05 -8.46
N ARG A 143 25.67 0.37 -9.56
CA ARG A 143 27.13 0.51 -9.54
C ARG A 143 27.49 1.85 -8.92
N THR A 144 28.49 1.85 -8.04
CA THR A 144 29.00 3.07 -7.41
C THR A 144 29.66 3.97 -8.43
N GLU A 145 29.54 5.29 -8.26
CA GLU A 145 30.23 6.29 -9.07
C GLU A 145 31.67 6.55 -8.57
N ARG A 146 32.20 5.66 -7.74
CA ARG A 146 33.55 5.78 -7.16
C ARG A 146 34.58 5.44 -8.22
N TYR A 147 35.47 6.37 -8.47
CA TYR A 147 36.52 6.26 -9.48
C TYR A 147 37.88 6.07 -8.79
N ASP A 148 38.31 4.85 -8.61
CA ASP A 148 39.60 4.50 -8.00
C ASP A 148 40.84 4.79 -8.89
N GLY A 149 40.64 5.25 -10.13
CA GLY A 149 41.69 5.23 -11.13
C GLY A 149 42.44 6.53 -11.40
N PHE A 150 42.10 7.66 -10.77
CA PHE A 150 42.73 8.95 -11.15
C PHE A 150 43.86 9.41 -10.25
N TYR A 151 43.97 8.86 -9.07
CA TYR A 151 45.00 9.32 -8.11
C TYR A 151 46.31 8.52 -8.17
N GLU A 152 46.29 7.24 -8.62
CA GLU A 152 47.51 6.46 -8.83
C GLU A 152 48.37 6.95 -9.99
N ALA A 153 47.78 7.68 -10.95
CA ALA A 153 48.54 8.19 -12.14
C ALA A 153 49.31 9.47 -11.89
N LEU A 154 49.26 10.05 -10.71
CA LEU A 154 49.95 11.31 -10.36
C LEU A 154 51.13 11.13 -9.40
N GLU A 155 51.45 9.90 -8.97
CA GLU A 155 52.60 9.61 -8.06
C GLU A 155 53.81 9.02 -8.79
N ASP A 156 53.80 8.86 -10.11
CA ASP A 156 54.96 8.59 -10.94
C ASP A 156 55.43 9.91 -11.61
#